data_4a72b1cd8f93945900257ecde9b08bf9
#
_entry.id   4a72b1cd8f93945900257ecde9b08bf9
#
_cell.length_a   1.000
_cell.length_b   1.000
_cell.length_c   1.000
_cell.angle_alpha   90.00
_cell.angle_beta   90.00
_cell.angle_gamma   90.00
#
_symmetry.space_group_name_H-M   'P 1'
#
loop_
_entity.id
_entity.type
_entity.pdbx_description
1 polymer ?
#
loop_
_entity_poly.entity_id
_entity_poly.type
_entity_poly.pdbx_seq_one_letter_code
_entity_poly.pdbx_strand_id
1 'polypeptide(L)'
;MSGYNSRKLKYKLNRNLNNRGFSLVEILIAVAILVLCAVPLLKAFVTSAQTNVRARQNLNATTLAENIMEEIKAAGVEGYGVKSGDTVAIDGVDLPVYEAEYSNYSFDGRAYDVKAVMTPSQETYLDGTDEKAYNAQGIPEISVM
;
A
#
# COMPACT_ATOMS: atom_id res chain seq x y z
N MET A 1 25.37 78.80 -36.18
CA MET A 1 24.97 78.27 -34.86
C MET A 1 23.87 77.25 -35.09
N SER A 2 24.17 76.04 -34.73
CA SER A 2 23.54 74.80 -35.19
C SER A 2 22.22 74.52 -34.50
N GLY A 3 21.14 74.42 -35.28
CA GLY A 3 19.82 73.97 -34.78
C GLY A 3 19.70 72.46 -34.85
N TYR A 4 19.67 71.83 -33.70
CA TYR A 4 19.54 70.37 -33.53
C TYR A 4 18.08 69.97 -33.71
N ASN A 5 17.73 69.40 -34.87
CA ASN A 5 16.40 68.95 -35.22
C ASN A 5 16.18 67.52 -34.58
N SER A 6 15.56 67.49 -33.40
CA SER A 6 15.11 66.25 -32.78
C SER A 6 13.90 65.72 -33.51
N ARG A 7 14.12 64.85 -34.48
CA ARG A 7 13.06 64.03 -35.09
C ARG A 7 12.58 62.98 -34.05
N LYS A 8 11.49 63.26 -33.36
CA LYS A 8 10.74 62.28 -32.57
C LYS A 8 10.21 61.23 -33.51
N LEU A 9 10.91 60.09 -33.57
CA LEU A 9 10.37 58.88 -34.16
C LEU A 9 9.22 58.37 -33.31
N LYS A 10 7.99 58.72 -33.71
CA LYS A 10 6.80 58.12 -33.16
C LYS A 10 6.72 56.68 -33.70
N TYR A 11 7.17 55.70 -32.90
CA TYR A 11 6.86 54.30 -33.15
C TYR A 11 5.37 54.11 -32.92
N LYS A 12 4.60 54.10 -34.01
CA LYS A 12 3.20 53.74 -34.01
C LYS A 12 3.15 52.22 -33.78
N LEU A 13 3.10 51.80 -32.52
CA LEU A 13 2.73 50.42 -32.15
C LEU A 13 1.31 50.15 -32.63
N ASN A 14 1.20 49.63 -33.85
CA ASN A 14 -0.06 49.19 -34.41
C ASN A 14 -0.42 47.88 -33.68
N ARG A 15 -0.97 48.01 -32.47
CA ARG A 15 -1.64 46.91 -31.79
C ARG A 15 -2.96 46.67 -32.51
N ASN A 16 -2.89 45.91 -33.58
CA ASN A 16 -4.06 45.22 -34.09
C ASN A 16 -4.46 44.18 -33.05
N LEU A 17 -5.13 44.62 -31.99
CA LEU A 17 -5.93 43.74 -31.14
C LEU A 17 -7.08 43.28 -32.03
N ASN A 18 -6.88 42.10 -32.63
CA ASN A 18 -7.90 41.43 -33.42
C ASN A 18 -8.99 40.99 -32.41
N ASN A 19 -9.94 41.89 -32.12
CA ASN A 19 -11.13 41.61 -31.32
C ASN A 19 -12.08 40.66 -32.13
N ARG A 20 -11.55 39.51 -32.51
CA ARG A 20 -12.41 38.42 -32.99
C ARG A 20 -13.00 37.79 -31.74
N GLY A 21 -14.25 38.08 -31.47
CA GLY A 21 -15.03 37.33 -30.48
C GLY A 21 -14.98 35.85 -30.81
N PHE A 22 -14.88 35.04 -29.77
CA PHE A 22 -14.93 33.58 -29.95
C PHE A 22 -16.20 33.18 -30.68
N SER A 23 -16.05 32.33 -31.67
CA SER A 23 -17.21 31.75 -32.37
C SER A 23 -17.97 30.83 -31.40
N LEU A 24 -19.27 30.82 -31.45
CA LEU A 24 -20.13 29.94 -30.66
C LEU A 24 -19.72 28.46 -30.83
N VAL A 25 -19.29 28.09 -32.02
CA VAL A 25 -18.77 26.74 -32.34
C VAL A 25 -17.44 26.46 -31.59
N GLU A 26 -16.55 27.43 -31.47
CA GLU A 26 -15.29 27.31 -30.79
C GLU A 26 -15.48 27.05 -29.30
N ILE A 27 -16.44 27.77 -28.68
CA ILE A 27 -16.82 27.55 -27.27
C ILE A 27 -17.42 26.14 -27.09
N LEU A 28 -18.26 25.69 -27.99
CA LEU A 28 -18.82 24.33 -27.96
C LEU A 28 -17.73 23.25 -28.03
N ILE A 29 -16.78 23.42 -28.95
CA ILE A 29 -15.65 22.48 -29.08
C ILE A 29 -14.78 22.51 -27.83
N ALA A 30 -14.47 23.70 -27.28
CA ALA A 30 -13.68 23.85 -26.07
C ALA A 30 -14.31 23.14 -24.86
N VAL A 31 -15.63 23.29 -24.68
CA VAL A 31 -16.39 22.63 -23.60
C VAL A 31 -16.40 21.12 -23.83
N ALA A 32 -16.59 20.64 -25.07
CA ALA A 32 -16.56 19.21 -25.37
C ALA A 32 -15.19 18.59 -25.03
N ILE A 33 -14.09 19.23 -25.41
CA ILE A 33 -12.73 18.78 -25.06
C ILE A 33 -12.52 18.80 -23.54
N LEU A 34 -12.97 19.86 -22.85
CA LEU A 34 -12.85 19.97 -21.41
C LEU A 34 -13.56 18.82 -20.69
N VAL A 35 -14.78 18.45 -21.11
CA VAL A 35 -15.53 17.33 -20.53
C VAL A 35 -14.81 16.01 -20.79
N LEU A 36 -14.29 15.80 -22.00
CA LEU A 36 -13.55 14.58 -22.35
C LEU A 36 -12.27 14.41 -21.48
N CYS A 37 -11.60 15.51 -21.13
CA CYS A 37 -10.42 15.48 -20.28
C CYS A 37 -10.76 15.41 -18.79
N ALA A 38 -11.85 16.02 -18.33
CA ALA A 38 -12.22 16.08 -16.91
C ALA A 38 -12.54 14.72 -16.33
N VAL A 39 -13.25 13.86 -17.06
CA VAL A 39 -13.67 12.52 -16.59
C VAL A 39 -12.49 11.63 -16.24
N PRO A 40 -11.45 11.44 -17.09
CA PRO A 40 -10.30 10.62 -16.73
C PRO A 40 -9.47 11.23 -15.59
N LEU A 41 -9.39 12.55 -15.51
CA LEU A 41 -8.69 13.22 -14.40
C LEU A 41 -9.37 12.95 -13.05
N LEU A 42 -10.69 13.06 -12.98
CA LEU A 42 -11.47 12.73 -11.78
C LEU A 42 -11.30 11.27 -11.39
N LYS A 43 -11.36 10.33 -12.35
CA LYS A 43 -11.10 8.91 -12.08
C LYS A 43 -9.70 8.67 -11.53
N ALA A 44 -8.68 9.30 -12.10
CA ALA A 44 -7.30 9.19 -11.62
C ALA A 44 -7.16 9.68 -10.18
N PHE A 45 -7.81 10.78 -9.83
CA PHE A 45 -7.82 11.31 -8.46
C PHE A 45 -8.49 10.36 -7.46
N VAL A 46 -9.66 9.83 -7.80
CA VAL A 46 -10.38 8.86 -6.95
C VAL A 46 -9.55 7.58 -6.78
N THR A 47 -8.96 7.07 -7.86
CA THR A 47 -8.11 5.87 -7.80
C THR A 47 -6.88 6.11 -6.92
N SER A 48 -6.24 7.26 -7.02
CA SER A 48 -5.10 7.63 -6.17
C SER A 48 -5.49 7.67 -4.69
N ALA A 49 -6.63 8.26 -4.36
CA ALA A 49 -7.14 8.30 -2.99
C ALA A 49 -7.42 6.88 -2.44
N GLN A 50 -8.07 6.02 -3.23
CA GLN A 50 -8.33 4.62 -2.85
C GLN A 50 -7.05 3.82 -2.67
N THR A 51 -6.05 4.02 -3.53
CA THR A 51 -4.75 3.35 -3.40
C THR A 51 -4.04 3.74 -2.11
N ASN A 52 -4.09 5.01 -1.71
CA ASN A 52 -3.53 5.47 -0.44
C ASN A 52 -4.20 4.80 0.77
N VAL A 53 -5.54 4.68 0.74
CA VAL A 53 -6.28 4.00 1.82
C VAL A 53 -5.88 2.54 1.91
N ARG A 54 -5.81 1.83 0.77
CA ARG A 54 -5.40 0.42 0.72
C ARG A 54 -3.95 0.23 1.19
N ALA A 55 -3.05 1.12 0.77
CA ALA A 55 -1.65 1.07 1.21
C ALA A 55 -1.52 1.18 2.74
N ARG A 56 -2.28 2.09 3.36
CA ARG A 56 -2.33 2.21 4.83
C ARG A 56 -2.90 0.96 5.49
N GLN A 57 -3.96 0.38 4.92
CA GLN A 57 -4.54 -0.85 5.46
C GLN A 57 -3.55 -2.01 5.42
N ASN A 58 -2.86 -2.18 4.28
CA ASN A 58 -1.83 -3.21 4.15
C ASN A 58 -0.66 -3.00 5.13
N LEU A 59 -0.22 -1.75 5.30
CA LEU A 59 0.85 -1.44 6.26
C LEU A 59 0.43 -1.79 7.69
N ASN A 60 -0.78 -1.40 8.11
CA ASN A 60 -1.29 -1.72 9.43
C ASN A 60 -1.44 -3.23 9.63
N ALA A 61 -1.92 -3.96 8.63
CA ALA A 61 -2.03 -5.41 8.68
C ALA A 61 -0.66 -6.08 8.80
N THR A 62 0.35 -5.61 8.05
CA THR A 62 1.72 -6.11 8.15
C THR A 62 2.31 -5.86 9.54
N THR A 63 2.18 -4.63 10.07
CA THR A 63 2.67 -4.30 11.41
C THR A 63 1.98 -5.14 12.49
N LEU A 64 0.67 -5.37 12.35
CA LEU A 64 -0.07 -6.23 13.26
C LEU A 64 0.43 -7.68 13.19
N ALA A 65 0.67 -8.20 11.99
CA ALA A 65 1.21 -9.55 11.82
C ALA A 65 2.62 -9.69 12.43
N GLU A 66 3.47 -8.67 12.26
CA GLU A 66 4.81 -8.63 12.88
C GLU A 66 4.71 -8.65 14.41
N ASN A 67 3.83 -7.84 15.01
CA ASN A 67 3.62 -7.81 16.46
C ASN A 67 3.15 -9.18 17.00
N ILE A 68 2.18 -9.79 16.33
CA ILE A 68 1.68 -11.11 16.70
C ILE A 68 2.77 -12.17 16.57
N MET A 69 3.60 -12.09 15.51
CA MET A 69 4.73 -13.00 15.34
C MET A 69 5.75 -12.87 16.50
N GLU A 70 6.01 -11.64 16.96
CA GLU A 70 6.88 -11.42 18.12
C GLU A 70 6.25 -11.95 19.42
N GLU A 71 4.94 -11.79 19.59
CA GLU A 71 4.24 -12.39 20.73
C GLU A 71 4.31 -13.92 20.73
N ILE A 72 4.11 -14.55 19.56
CA ILE A 72 4.25 -16.00 19.41
C ILE A 72 5.66 -16.46 19.74
N LYS A 73 6.68 -15.74 19.26
CA LYS A 73 8.08 -16.06 19.57
C LYS A 73 8.41 -15.93 21.06
N ALA A 74 7.80 -14.93 21.73
CA ALA A 74 8.01 -14.70 23.16
C ALA A 74 7.28 -15.73 24.03
N ALA A 75 6.07 -16.09 23.70
CA ALA A 75 5.23 -17.03 24.46
C ALA A 75 5.54 -18.50 24.15
N GLY A 76 6.13 -18.76 22.98
CA GLY A 76 6.24 -20.10 22.40
C GLY A 76 4.92 -20.55 21.76
N VAL A 77 5.02 -21.50 20.82
CA VAL A 77 3.88 -21.99 20.05
C VAL A 77 2.79 -22.58 20.94
N GLU A 78 3.18 -23.37 21.95
CA GLU A 78 2.27 -24.01 22.90
C GLU A 78 1.60 -23.03 23.88
N GLY A 79 2.23 -21.91 24.16
CA GLY A 79 1.71 -20.87 25.03
C GLY A 79 0.75 -19.92 24.32
N TYR A 80 0.86 -19.80 22.99
CA TYR A 80 0.07 -18.87 22.19
C TYR A 80 -1.11 -19.52 21.47
N GLY A 81 -0.95 -20.72 20.92
CA GLY A 81 -1.93 -21.42 20.10
C GLY A 81 -2.53 -22.65 20.74
N VAL A 82 -3.63 -23.12 20.15
CA VAL A 82 -4.30 -24.36 20.49
C VAL A 82 -4.00 -25.39 19.39
N LYS A 83 -3.83 -26.67 19.74
CA LYS A 83 -3.67 -27.73 18.74
C LYS A 83 -4.89 -27.80 17.82
N SER A 84 -4.69 -27.64 16.52
CA SER A 84 -5.80 -27.67 15.54
C SER A 84 -6.37 -29.08 15.29
N GLY A 85 -5.64 -30.10 15.68
CA GLY A 85 -5.95 -31.48 15.34
C GLY A 85 -5.24 -31.96 14.07
N ASP A 86 -4.68 -31.06 13.29
CA ASP A 86 -3.88 -31.36 12.12
C ASP A 86 -2.44 -31.67 12.51
N THR A 87 -1.77 -32.51 11.71
CA THR A 87 -0.37 -32.87 11.91
C THR A 87 0.40 -32.72 10.62
N VAL A 88 1.68 -32.38 10.74
CA VAL A 88 2.63 -32.34 9.62
C VAL A 88 3.72 -33.39 9.88
N ALA A 89 3.91 -34.30 8.94
CA ALA A 89 4.94 -35.34 9.04
C ALA A 89 6.30 -34.74 8.62
N ILE A 90 7.26 -34.76 9.56
CA ILE A 90 8.66 -34.36 9.30
C ILE A 90 9.54 -35.52 9.74
N ASP A 91 10.37 -36.04 8.82
CA ASP A 91 11.27 -37.18 9.05
C ASP A 91 10.55 -38.43 9.63
N GLY A 92 9.27 -38.63 9.26
CA GLY A 92 8.45 -39.75 9.72
C GLY A 92 7.86 -39.57 11.13
N VAL A 93 7.96 -38.38 11.71
CA VAL A 93 7.33 -38.01 12.98
C VAL A 93 6.19 -37.06 12.71
N ASP A 94 4.98 -37.38 13.18
CA ASP A 94 3.83 -36.49 13.08
C ASP A 94 3.89 -35.40 14.17
N LEU A 95 4.10 -34.15 13.74
CA LEU A 95 4.16 -32.99 14.61
C LEU A 95 2.85 -32.19 14.57
N PRO A 96 2.34 -31.72 15.70
CA PRO A 96 1.07 -31.01 15.76
C PRO A 96 1.16 -29.62 15.13
N VAL A 97 0.08 -29.20 14.48
CA VAL A 97 -0.16 -27.82 14.04
C VAL A 97 -0.91 -27.07 15.13
N TYR A 98 -0.55 -25.83 15.38
CA TYR A 98 -1.21 -24.96 16.34
C TYR A 98 -1.91 -23.81 15.60
N GLU A 99 -3.08 -23.44 16.09
CA GLU A 99 -3.86 -22.32 15.55
C GLU A 99 -4.25 -21.36 16.67
N ALA A 100 -4.31 -20.07 16.33
CA ALA A 100 -4.89 -19.03 17.18
C ALA A 100 -5.77 -18.13 16.34
N GLU A 101 -7.01 -17.92 16.78
CA GLU A 101 -7.96 -17.05 16.10
C GLU A 101 -8.44 -15.94 17.05
N TYR A 102 -8.39 -14.71 16.58
CA TYR A 102 -8.87 -13.53 17.28
C TYR A 102 -9.83 -12.77 16.40
N SER A 103 -11.07 -12.66 16.80
CA SER A 103 -12.07 -11.85 16.12
C SER A 103 -12.13 -10.45 16.74
N ASN A 104 -12.29 -9.45 15.88
CA ASN A 104 -12.36 -8.04 16.31
C ASN A 104 -11.12 -7.55 17.08
N TYR A 105 -9.94 -8.01 16.72
CA TYR A 105 -8.69 -7.52 17.31
C TYR A 105 -8.51 -6.04 16.97
N SER A 106 -8.51 -5.18 17.98
CA SER A 106 -8.41 -3.73 17.77
C SER A 106 -6.96 -3.28 17.62
N PHE A 107 -6.61 -2.76 16.45
CA PHE A 107 -5.29 -2.22 16.16
C PHE A 107 -5.41 -0.90 15.38
N ASP A 108 -4.74 0.15 15.83
CA ASP A 108 -4.77 1.50 15.23
C ASP A 108 -6.21 2.00 14.94
N GLY A 109 -7.12 1.78 15.90
CA GLY A 109 -8.52 2.22 15.82
C GLY A 109 -9.39 1.45 14.81
N ARG A 110 -8.94 0.29 14.35
CA ARG A 110 -9.67 -0.62 13.47
C ARG A 110 -9.74 -2.01 14.07
N ALA A 111 -10.77 -2.74 13.68
CA ALA A 111 -10.94 -4.14 14.03
C ALA A 111 -10.40 -5.02 12.90
N TYR A 112 -9.67 -6.06 13.25
CA TYR A 112 -9.13 -7.06 12.35
C TYR A 112 -9.52 -8.46 12.84
N ASP A 113 -9.79 -9.35 11.92
CA ASP A 113 -9.86 -10.77 12.22
C ASP A 113 -8.50 -11.38 11.91
N VAL A 114 -7.90 -12.01 12.92
CA VAL A 114 -6.54 -12.54 12.85
C VAL A 114 -6.60 -14.05 12.99
N LYS A 115 -5.99 -14.74 12.06
CA LYS A 115 -5.74 -16.18 12.14
C LYS A 115 -4.24 -16.44 12.03
N ALA A 116 -3.66 -17.02 13.08
CA ALA A 116 -2.29 -17.47 13.09
C ALA A 116 -2.25 -19.00 13.00
N VAL A 117 -1.54 -19.53 12.02
CA VAL A 117 -1.32 -20.96 11.85
C VAL A 117 0.17 -21.23 12.00
N MET A 118 0.53 -22.05 12.95
CA MET A 118 1.93 -22.38 13.29
C MET A 118 2.21 -23.81 12.91
N THR A 119 2.92 -23.99 11.79
CA THR A 119 3.30 -25.30 11.27
C THR A 119 4.76 -25.59 11.59
N PRO A 120 5.11 -26.82 11.99
CA PRO A 120 6.51 -27.22 12.15
C PRO A 120 7.23 -27.11 10.80
N SER A 121 8.46 -26.58 10.84
CA SER A 121 9.32 -26.41 9.67
C SER A 121 10.52 -27.34 9.73
N GLN A 122 10.94 -27.84 8.55
CA GLN A 122 12.12 -28.69 8.39
C GLN A 122 13.44 -27.89 8.31
N GLU A 123 13.43 -26.57 8.57
CA GLU A 123 14.63 -25.78 8.51
C GLU A 123 15.61 -26.17 9.63
N THR A 124 16.73 -26.72 9.21
CA THR A 124 17.86 -27.06 10.11
C THR A 124 18.70 -25.82 10.33
N TYR A 125 18.66 -25.23 11.50
CA TYR A 125 19.63 -24.24 11.91
C TYR A 125 20.93 -24.97 12.28
N LEU A 126 22.00 -24.71 11.55
CA LEU A 126 23.35 -25.08 11.95
C LEU A 126 23.76 -24.16 13.10
N ASP A 127 23.48 -24.55 14.32
CA ASP A 127 24.20 -24.03 15.47
C ASP A 127 25.61 -24.64 15.40
N GLY A 128 26.65 -23.82 15.50
CA GLY A 128 28.06 -24.15 15.22
C GLY A 128 28.71 -25.33 15.96
N THR A 129 27.89 -26.21 16.48
CA THR A 129 28.22 -27.54 17.01
C THR A 129 27.46 -28.54 16.11
N ASP A 130 28.13 -29.37 15.35
CA ASP A 130 27.64 -30.35 14.36
C ASP A 130 26.41 -31.22 14.74
N GLU A 131 25.63 -30.82 15.72
CA GLU A 131 24.35 -31.39 16.12
C GLU A 131 23.20 -30.66 15.39
N LYS A 132 22.49 -31.39 14.56
CA LYS A 132 21.24 -30.95 13.93
C LYS A 132 20.19 -30.70 15.00
N ALA A 133 20.14 -29.47 15.53
CA ALA A 133 19.03 -29.06 16.39
C ALA A 133 17.81 -28.78 15.51
N TYR A 134 16.87 -29.72 15.50
CA TYR A 134 15.54 -29.48 14.92
C TYR A 134 14.81 -28.50 15.84
N ASN A 135 14.72 -27.27 15.43
CA ASN A 135 13.80 -26.33 16.09
C ASN A 135 12.39 -26.72 15.70
N ALA A 136 11.66 -27.32 16.63
CA ALA A 136 10.23 -27.57 16.54
C ALA A 136 9.38 -26.28 16.57
N GLN A 137 10.01 -25.12 16.47
CA GLN A 137 9.38 -23.84 16.34
C GLN A 137 9.00 -23.63 14.87
N GLY A 138 7.78 -23.99 14.54
CA GLY A 138 7.22 -23.78 13.22
C GLY A 138 7.30 -22.33 12.79
N ILE A 139 7.42 -22.08 11.50
CA ILE A 139 7.27 -20.72 10.94
C ILE A 139 5.78 -20.40 11.02
N PRO A 140 5.36 -19.38 11.78
CA PRO A 140 3.96 -19.01 11.82
C PRO A 140 3.54 -18.39 10.49
N GLU A 141 2.49 -18.94 9.89
CA GLU A 141 1.77 -18.29 8.81
C GLU A 141 0.66 -17.44 9.42
N ILE A 142 0.70 -16.13 9.19
CA ILE A 142 -0.28 -15.19 9.74
C ILE A 142 -1.09 -14.60 8.61
N SER A 143 -2.40 -14.83 8.63
CA SER A 143 -3.38 -14.20 7.74
C SER A 143 -4.15 -13.13 8.50
N VAL A 144 -4.15 -11.91 7.98
CA VAL A 144 -4.92 -10.78 8.51
C VAL A 144 -5.94 -10.36 7.45
N MET A 145 -7.21 -10.45 7.78
CA MET A 145 -8.35 -10.07 6.94
C MET A 145 -9.07 -8.81 7.41
#